data_4ab5faa8361c9564621e00a97a0fef0d
#
_entry.id   4ab5faa8361c9564621e00a97a0fef0d
#
_cell.length_a   1.000
_cell.length_b   1.000
_cell.length_c   1.000
_cell.angle_alpha   90.00
_cell.angle_beta   90.00
_cell.angle_gamma   90.00
#
_symmetry.space_group_name_H-M   'P 1'
#
loop_
_entity.id
_entity.type
_entity.pdbx_description
1 polymer ?
#
loop_
_entity_poly.entity_id
_entity_poly.type
_entity_poly.pdbx_seq_one_letter_code
_entity_poly.pdbx_strand_id
1 'polypeptide(L)'
;AGYQQWSKYSFFGDNQKLRDLYKASLGIHYLPSRAAIGNLAYLKRMNYRIGARYNTGNLTFNNKSIAEYAFSAGVGLPAGGGRFKLFTMLNISGEYGVYGTSKNQLIQEKYFRCVIGLTFNDRWFIKSKYD
;
A
#
# COMPACT_ATOMS: atom_id res chain seq x y z
N ALA A 1 -0.77 6.23 -11.37
CA ALA A 1 -0.28 5.49 -12.52
C ALA A 1 1.13 5.96 -12.86
N GLY A 2 2.00 5.04 -13.26
CA GLY A 2 3.39 5.32 -13.65
C GLY A 2 3.76 4.57 -14.92
N TYR A 3 4.56 5.23 -15.75
CA TYR A 3 5.14 4.67 -16.96
C TYR A 3 6.64 4.87 -16.93
N GLN A 4 7.42 3.83 -17.19
CA GLN A 4 8.88 3.89 -17.25
C GLN A 4 9.36 3.23 -18.54
N GLN A 5 10.10 3.98 -19.35
CA GLN A 5 10.69 3.51 -20.60
C GLN A 5 12.02 2.79 -20.35
N TRP A 6 11.98 1.49 -20.22
CA TRP A 6 13.18 0.65 -20.10
C TRP A 6 13.67 0.12 -21.44
N SER A 7 12.83 0.16 -22.48
CA SER A 7 13.17 -0.31 -23.83
C SER A 7 14.33 0.47 -24.48
N LYS A 8 14.60 1.67 -24.01
CA LYS A 8 15.69 2.54 -24.51
C LYS A 8 17.00 2.39 -23.74
N TYR A 9 17.01 1.58 -22.66
CA TYR A 9 18.18 1.40 -21.84
C TYR A 9 19.07 0.31 -22.43
N SER A 10 20.33 0.65 -22.77
CA SER A 10 21.38 -0.29 -23.17
C SER A 10 22.55 -0.20 -22.22
N PHE A 11 23.05 -1.33 -21.75
CA PHE A 11 24.22 -1.41 -20.90
C PHE A 11 25.29 -2.26 -21.59
N PHE A 12 26.47 -1.69 -21.80
CA PHE A 12 27.63 -2.33 -22.49
C PHE A 12 27.32 -2.93 -23.89
N GLY A 13 26.45 -2.29 -24.68
CA GLY A 13 26.19 -2.71 -26.05
C GLY A 13 25.33 -3.96 -26.17
N ASP A 14 24.89 -4.56 -25.09
CA ASP A 14 23.96 -5.67 -25.10
C ASP A 14 22.52 -5.14 -25.00
N ASN A 15 21.74 -5.33 -26.06
CA ASN A 15 20.34 -4.97 -26.09
C ASN A 15 19.55 -5.99 -25.26
N GLN A 16 19.59 -5.83 -23.94
CA GLN A 16 18.70 -6.58 -23.08
C GLN A 16 17.26 -6.22 -23.47
N LYS A 17 16.45 -7.23 -23.79
CA LYS A 17 15.05 -7.08 -24.20
C LYS A 17 14.18 -6.63 -23.03
N LEU A 18 14.49 -5.45 -22.50
CA LEU A 18 13.70 -4.81 -21.46
C LEU A 18 12.46 -4.18 -22.09
N ARG A 19 11.30 -4.43 -21.50
CA ARG A 19 10.03 -3.82 -21.90
C ARG A 19 9.70 -2.63 -21.01
N ASP A 20 8.92 -1.74 -21.58
CA ASP A 20 8.36 -0.61 -20.86
C ASP A 20 7.46 -1.09 -19.74
N LEU A 21 7.59 -0.46 -18.58
CA LEU A 21 6.90 -0.81 -17.35
C LEU A 21 5.68 0.09 -17.15
N TYR A 22 4.51 -0.54 -17.05
CA TYR A 22 3.27 0.13 -16.68
C TYR A 22 2.89 -0.26 -15.26
N LYS A 23 2.66 0.75 -14.41
CA LYS A 23 2.16 0.59 -13.06
C LYS A 23 0.84 1.35 -12.92
N ALA A 24 -0.19 0.65 -12.52
CA ALA A 24 -1.47 1.23 -12.14
C ALA A 24 -1.80 0.83 -10.71
N SER A 25 -2.26 1.79 -9.91
CA SER A 25 -2.76 1.53 -8.57
C SER A 25 -4.01 2.35 -8.32
N LEU A 26 -4.97 1.72 -7.67
CA LEU A 26 -6.21 2.33 -7.21
C LEU A 26 -6.37 2.05 -5.74
N GLY A 27 -6.79 3.05 -4.97
CA GLY A 27 -7.06 2.88 -3.55
C GLY A 27 -8.22 3.73 -3.10
N ILE A 28 -8.98 3.19 -2.17
CA ILE A 28 -10.11 3.86 -1.50
C ILE A 28 -9.80 3.91 -0.01
N HIS A 29 -9.97 5.08 0.56
CA HIS A 29 -9.87 5.32 1.99
C HIS A 29 -11.22 5.81 2.50
N TYR A 30 -11.77 5.10 3.47
CA TYR A 30 -13.05 5.41 4.08
C TYR A 30 -12.89 5.66 5.58
N LEU A 31 -13.31 6.83 6.03
CA LEU A 31 -13.36 7.22 7.44
C LEU A 31 -14.78 7.64 7.77
N PRO A 32 -15.58 6.81 8.46
CA PRO A 32 -16.99 7.08 8.71
C PRO A 32 -17.23 8.35 9.51
N SER A 33 -16.57 8.53 10.64
CA SER A 33 -16.69 9.74 11.47
C SER A 33 -15.59 9.84 12.51
N ARG A 34 -14.93 11.01 12.61
CA ARG A 34 -13.91 11.27 13.65
C ARG A 34 -14.50 11.60 15.00
N ALA A 35 -15.73 12.11 15.03
CA ALA A 35 -16.40 12.66 16.23
C ALA A 35 -17.54 11.77 16.73
N ALA A 36 -17.60 10.50 16.34
CA ALA A 36 -18.67 9.61 16.75
C ALA A 36 -18.65 9.37 18.26
N ILE A 37 -19.83 9.45 18.89
CA ILE A 37 -20.09 9.19 20.31
C ILE A 37 -21.14 8.06 20.38
N GLY A 38 -20.97 7.12 21.30
CA GLY A 38 -21.91 6.00 21.51
C GLY A 38 -21.24 4.63 21.36
N ASN A 39 -22.03 3.57 21.48
CA ASN A 39 -21.53 2.19 21.54
C ASN A 39 -20.75 1.74 20.30
N LEU A 40 -21.05 2.26 19.12
CA LEU A 40 -20.35 1.98 17.86
C LEU A 40 -19.34 3.08 17.46
N ALA A 41 -19.07 4.03 18.38
CA ALA A 41 -18.18 5.15 18.09
C ALA A 41 -16.77 4.71 17.72
N TYR A 42 -16.27 3.64 18.31
CA TYR A 42 -14.94 3.12 18.02
C TYR A 42 -14.81 2.67 16.57
N LEU A 43 -15.75 1.85 16.06
CA LEU A 43 -15.77 1.39 14.69
C LEU A 43 -15.89 2.56 13.68
N LYS A 44 -16.64 3.60 14.02
CA LYS A 44 -16.80 4.79 13.17
C LYS A 44 -15.57 5.67 13.13
N ARG A 45 -14.66 5.54 14.11
CA ARG A 45 -13.37 6.27 14.16
C ARG A 45 -12.24 5.51 13.47
N MET A 46 -12.46 4.26 13.10
CA MET A 46 -11.49 3.46 12.35
C MET A 46 -11.35 3.95 10.92
N ASN A 47 -10.14 3.87 10.41
CA ASN A 47 -9.84 4.10 9.00
C ASN A 47 -9.87 2.78 8.24
N TYR A 48 -10.67 2.69 7.21
CA TYR A 48 -10.72 1.54 6.32
C TYR A 48 -10.04 1.88 5.01
N ARG A 49 -9.17 0.99 4.54
CA ARG A 49 -8.41 1.17 3.30
C ARG A 49 -8.50 -0.08 2.47
N ILE A 50 -8.77 0.09 1.18
CA ILE A 50 -8.77 -0.99 0.20
C ILE A 50 -7.99 -0.51 -1.00
N GLY A 51 -7.16 -1.36 -1.57
CA GLY A 51 -6.37 -1.01 -2.74
C GLY A 51 -6.17 -2.19 -3.68
N ALA A 52 -5.94 -1.86 -4.93
CA ALA A 52 -5.52 -2.78 -5.96
C ALA A 52 -4.32 -2.22 -6.72
N ARG A 53 -3.37 -3.07 -7.07
CA ARG A 53 -2.18 -2.74 -7.82
C ARG A 53 -1.99 -3.69 -8.99
N TYR A 54 -1.65 -3.13 -10.12
CA TYR A 54 -1.27 -3.83 -11.31
C TYR A 54 0.09 -3.34 -11.81
N ASN A 55 0.98 -4.27 -12.12
CA ASN A 55 2.31 -3.99 -12.60
C ASN A 55 2.64 -4.97 -13.74
N THR A 56 2.98 -4.47 -14.91
CA THR A 56 3.28 -5.33 -16.07
C THR A 56 4.66 -5.97 -16.03
N GLY A 57 5.54 -5.57 -15.07
CA GLY A 57 6.92 -6.03 -15.05
C GLY A 57 7.75 -5.54 -16.24
N ASN A 58 9.04 -5.40 -16.03
CA ASN A 58 10.02 -5.00 -17.05
C ASN A 58 10.81 -6.18 -17.62
N LEU A 59 10.68 -7.35 -17.02
CA LEU A 59 11.38 -8.56 -17.43
C LEU A 59 10.51 -9.38 -18.38
N THR A 60 11.09 -9.75 -19.51
CA THR A 60 10.46 -10.65 -20.48
C THR A 60 11.22 -11.96 -20.44
N PHE A 61 10.57 -13.03 -20.02
CA PHE A 61 11.10 -14.38 -20.13
C PHE A 61 10.30 -15.13 -21.19
N ASN A 62 11.01 -15.72 -22.17
CA ASN A 62 10.40 -16.49 -23.27
C ASN A 62 9.29 -15.69 -24.02
N ASN A 63 9.56 -14.41 -24.30
CA ASN A 63 8.65 -13.47 -25.01
C ASN A 63 7.33 -13.13 -24.26
N LYS A 64 7.22 -13.45 -22.95
CA LYS A 64 6.08 -13.06 -22.10
C LYS A 64 6.53 -12.14 -20.96
N SER A 65 5.76 -11.09 -20.73
CA SER A 65 5.94 -10.22 -19.58
C SER A 65 5.34 -10.88 -18.33
N ILE A 66 6.07 -10.75 -17.23
CA ILE A 66 5.64 -11.24 -15.93
C ILE A 66 4.81 -10.13 -15.28
N ALA A 67 3.50 -10.27 -15.27
CA ALA A 67 2.61 -9.30 -14.64
C ALA A 67 2.39 -9.62 -13.15
N GLU A 68 2.19 -8.59 -12.36
CA GLU A 68 1.87 -8.66 -10.93
C GLU A 68 0.50 -8.04 -10.68
N TYR A 69 -0.34 -8.75 -9.95
CA TYR A 69 -1.61 -8.27 -9.43
C TYR A 69 -1.57 -8.37 -7.92
N ALA A 70 -1.93 -7.29 -7.23
CA ALA A 70 -2.01 -7.32 -5.78
C ALA A 70 -3.26 -6.59 -5.30
N PHE A 71 -3.91 -7.17 -4.28
CA PHE A 71 -5.01 -6.57 -3.54
C PHE A 71 -4.57 -6.34 -2.11
N SER A 72 -4.89 -5.17 -1.59
CA SER A 72 -4.57 -4.80 -0.22
C SER A 72 -5.82 -4.33 0.51
N ALA A 73 -5.91 -4.70 1.78
CA ALA A 73 -6.91 -4.19 2.70
C ALA A 73 -6.23 -3.82 4.02
N GLY A 74 -6.71 -2.76 4.67
CA GLY A 74 -6.12 -2.31 5.91
C GLY A 74 -7.11 -1.56 6.78
N VAL A 75 -6.83 -1.60 8.07
CA VAL A 75 -7.58 -0.85 9.08
C VAL A 75 -6.62 -0.01 9.93
N GLY A 76 -7.03 1.21 10.21
CA GLY A 76 -6.35 2.08 11.15
C GLY A 76 -7.18 2.22 12.42
N LEU A 77 -6.64 1.74 13.52
CA LEU A 77 -7.25 1.74 14.83
C LEU A 77 -6.79 2.98 15.61
N PRO A 78 -7.68 3.88 16.03
CA PRO A 78 -7.28 4.96 16.92
C PRO A 78 -6.93 4.38 18.30
N ALA A 79 -5.66 4.45 18.68
CA ALA A 79 -5.11 3.92 19.93
C ALA A 79 -4.78 5.07 20.91
N GLY A 80 -5.58 6.10 20.96
CA GLY A 80 -5.37 7.24 21.86
C GLY A 80 -6.65 7.59 22.59
N GLY A 81 -6.68 7.35 23.87
CA GLY A 81 -7.75 7.75 24.77
C GLY A 81 -7.19 7.94 26.17
N GLY A 82 -7.18 9.16 26.68
CA GLY A 82 -6.72 9.44 28.03
C GLY A 82 -6.16 10.86 28.18
N ARG A 83 -5.59 11.15 29.32
CA ARG A 83 -4.99 12.44 29.73
C ARG A 83 -3.89 12.96 28.78
N PHE A 84 -3.33 12.09 27.95
CA PHE A 84 -2.34 12.47 26.95
C PHE A 84 -3.05 12.64 25.60
N LYS A 85 -3.05 13.85 25.06
CA LYS A 85 -3.60 14.21 23.74
C LYS A 85 -2.76 13.63 22.57
N LEU A 86 -2.08 12.54 22.78
CA LEU A 86 -1.34 11.83 21.74
C LEU A 86 -2.33 11.06 20.86
N PHE A 87 -2.47 11.49 19.62
CA PHE A 87 -3.21 10.75 18.62
C PHE A 87 -2.31 9.66 18.06
N THR A 88 -2.37 8.50 18.66
CA THR A 88 -1.67 7.31 18.16
C THR A 88 -2.64 6.51 17.32
N MET A 89 -2.19 6.06 16.16
CA MET A 89 -2.95 5.14 15.30
C MET A 89 -2.15 3.85 15.08
N LEU A 90 -2.78 2.73 15.35
CA LEU A 90 -2.28 1.41 14.99
C LEU A 90 -2.86 1.07 13.61
N ASN A 91 -2.00 0.90 12.63
CA ASN A 91 -2.36 0.52 11.28
C ASN A 91 -2.03 -0.96 11.06
N ILE A 92 -3.01 -1.74 10.66
CA ILE A 92 -2.83 -3.15 10.29
C ILE A 92 -3.31 -3.28 8.85
N SER A 93 -2.48 -3.85 7.99
CA SER A 93 -2.82 -4.09 6.60
C SER A 93 -2.33 -5.44 6.12
N GLY A 94 -3.13 -6.04 5.25
CA GLY A 94 -2.79 -7.27 4.54
C GLY A 94 -2.76 -6.99 3.03
N GLU A 95 -1.81 -7.60 2.35
CA GLU A 95 -1.72 -7.59 0.89
C GLU A 95 -1.60 -9.02 0.41
N TYR A 96 -2.43 -9.39 -0.56
CA TYR A 96 -2.34 -10.63 -1.29
C TYR A 96 -2.01 -10.33 -2.74
N GLY A 97 -0.96 -10.94 -3.25
CA GLY A 97 -0.52 -10.72 -4.61
C GLY A 97 -0.18 -12.02 -5.33
N VAL A 98 -0.28 -11.93 -6.64
CA VAL A 98 0.09 -12.98 -7.59
C VAL A 98 1.09 -12.40 -8.56
N TYR A 99 2.25 -13.00 -8.61
CA TYR A 99 3.34 -12.61 -9.48
C TYR A 99 3.59 -13.73 -10.51
N GLY A 100 3.64 -13.35 -11.78
CA GLY A 100 3.90 -14.32 -12.84
C GLY A 100 2.66 -14.96 -13.46
N THR A 101 2.89 -16.01 -14.25
CA THR A 101 1.84 -16.78 -14.91
C THR A 101 2.21 -18.25 -14.94
N SER A 102 1.24 -19.13 -14.74
CA SER A 102 1.44 -20.59 -14.82
C SER A 102 1.43 -21.15 -16.25
N LYS A 103 1.26 -20.30 -17.28
CA LYS A 103 1.26 -20.72 -18.67
C LYS A 103 2.69 -20.85 -19.20
N ASN A 104 2.98 -21.91 -19.98
CA ASN A 104 4.25 -22.18 -20.64
C ASN A 104 5.45 -22.39 -19.69
N GLN A 105 5.31 -23.24 -18.67
CA GLN A 105 6.39 -23.58 -17.73
C GLN A 105 6.97 -22.38 -16.97
N LEU A 106 6.25 -21.26 -16.90
CA LEU A 106 6.59 -20.11 -16.07
C LEU A 106 6.07 -20.33 -14.65
N ILE A 107 6.85 -19.90 -13.67
CA ILE A 107 6.50 -20.02 -12.25
C ILE A 107 5.50 -18.91 -11.90
N GLN A 108 4.38 -19.30 -11.31
CA GLN A 108 3.45 -18.38 -10.69
C GLN A 108 3.67 -18.41 -9.18
N GLU A 109 3.98 -17.25 -8.62
CA GLU A 109 4.16 -17.08 -7.18
C GLU A 109 2.98 -16.34 -6.59
N LYS A 110 2.45 -16.85 -5.48
CA LYS A 110 1.45 -16.20 -4.67
C LYS A 110 2.09 -15.78 -3.37
N TYR A 111 1.88 -14.55 -2.96
CA TYR A 111 2.40 -14.06 -1.69
C TYR A 111 1.32 -13.40 -0.85
N PHE A 112 1.50 -13.51 0.45
CA PHE A 112 0.74 -12.77 1.43
C PHE A 112 1.70 -11.94 2.27
N ARG A 113 1.41 -10.65 2.39
CA ARG A 113 2.18 -9.72 3.21
C ARG A 113 1.27 -9.11 4.26
N CYS A 114 1.69 -9.17 5.52
CA CYS A 114 1.05 -8.44 6.61
C CYS A 114 1.98 -7.32 7.08
N VAL A 115 1.41 -6.12 7.26
CA VAL A 115 2.17 -4.95 7.74
C VAL A 115 1.43 -4.36 8.92
N ILE A 116 2.17 -4.17 10.02
CA ILE A 116 1.70 -3.50 11.23
C ILE A 116 2.54 -2.23 11.41
N GLY A 117 1.87 -1.10 11.53
CA GLY A 117 2.51 0.20 11.68
C GLY A 117 1.90 1.01 12.81
N LEU A 118 2.72 1.77 13.51
CA LEU A 118 2.30 2.72 14.54
C LEU A 118 2.56 4.13 14.02
N THR A 119 1.54 4.98 14.09
CA THR A 119 1.66 6.39 13.76
C THR A 119 1.46 7.19 15.02
N PHE A 120 2.49 7.94 15.39
CA PHE A 120 2.46 8.88 16.51
C PHE A 120 2.33 10.29 15.96
N ASN A 121 1.35 11.04 16.47
CA ASN A 121 1.18 12.44 16.12
C ASN A 121 1.21 13.26 17.40
N ASP A 122 2.26 14.04 17.60
CA ASP A 122 2.44 14.91 18.76
C ASP A 122 2.51 16.37 18.31
N ARG A 123 2.07 17.27 19.20
CA ARG A 123 2.16 18.72 19.00
C ARG A 123 3.39 19.25 19.74
N TRP A 124 4.39 19.63 18.98
CA TRP A 124 5.55 20.34 19.48
C TRP A 124 5.23 21.84 19.57
N PHE A 125 5.80 22.54 20.54
CA PHE A 125 5.64 23.98 20.72
C PHE A 125 4.23 24.46 21.12
N ILE A 126 3.65 23.84 22.13
CA ILE A 126 2.47 24.40 22.79
C ILE A 126 2.95 25.53 23.70
N LYS A 127 2.65 26.79 23.33
CA LYS A 127 2.88 27.94 24.19
C LYS A 127 2.01 27.79 25.46
N SER A 128 2.64 27.64 26.62
CA SER A 128 1.92 27.66 27.91
C SER A 128 1.29 29.04 28.11
N LYS A 129 -0.03 29.07 28.27
CA LYS A 129 -0.73 30.27 28.71
C LYS A 129 -0.48 30.41 30.20
N TYR A 130 0.29 31.40 30.61
CA TYR A 130 0.33 31.84 31.97
C TYR A 130 -0.87 32.78 32.14
N ASP A 131 -1.80 32.41 33.04
CA ASP A 131 -2.79 33.30 33.63
C ASP A 131 -2.17 34.01 34.81
#